data_4007b512000cc2b93cdd012a813fba47
#
_entry.id   4007b512000cc2b93cdd012a813fba47
#
_cell.length_a   1.000
_cell.length_b   1.000
_cell.length_c   1.000
_cell.angle_alpha   90.00
_cell.angle_beta   90.00
_cell.angle_gamma   90.00
#
_symmetry.space_group_name_H-M   'P 1'
#
loop_
_entity.id
_entity.type
_entity.pdbx_description
1 polymer ?
#
loop_
_entity_poly.entity_id
_entity_poly.type
_entity_poly.pdbx_seq_one_letter_code
_entity_poly.pdbx_strand_id
1 'polypeptide(L)'
;MAAVAAADVAVIGLGGLGSATAYWLARRGVSVVGFEQFELGHLRGASHDHSRIIRRSYHTPEYVRLAAAAYDAWRAVEAESRQRMITITGGVDLFPPNAAIDHRTYTASLDAEHVPYEWIDGAEIRRRWPAFAAGEIVTDDVMGVYSPQTGIVPAGPGTQVMQQLAVARGAQLRGSTPVRAIRPIDGEVDIVTDDGVVRVGSVVVTADAWTNRLLRDLDLQIPLAVLQEQVSYFQQPDLARFAVGRFPVWIWMDDPSFYGFPVFGDMTAVKGAEDCGGSEVDPDTRTFDPDVAMEQRLGAFMQRLAGGRWATPRTTTCLYTLTSDRDFVLDRLPGYPQVSVALGAAHGFKFASWFGRSLAGLACGEPAGPELAPFAFTRESLHRPIDRAAWMV
;
A
#
# COMPACT_ATOMS: atom_id res chain seq x y z
N MET A 1 26.71 16.40 -24.08
CA MET A 1 27.37 15.16 -23.63
C MET A 1 26.55 14.00 -24.21
N ALA A 2 27.17 13.02 -24.86
CA ALA A 2 26.46 11.84 -25.39
C ALA A 2 25.90 11.04 -24.20
N ALA A 3 24.61 10.71 -24.22
CA ALA A 3 24.01 9.82 -23.25
C ALA A 3 24.65 8.43 -23.40
N VAL A 4 25.10 7.85 -22.31
CA VAL A 4 25.56 6.47 -22.29
C VAL A 4 24.33 5.60 -22.05
N ALA A 5 24.05 4.66 -22.94
CA ALA A 5 23.03 3.63 -22.72
C ALA A 5 23.41 2.83 -21.46
N ALA A 6 22.71 3.02 -20.37
CA ALA A 6 23.15 2.52 -19.08
C ALA A 6 22.32 1.32 -18.60
N ALA A 7 21.11 1.13 -19.12
CA ALA A 7 20.21 0.05 -18.74
C ALA A 7 19.06 -0.10 -19.75
N ASP A 8 18.36 -1.24 -19.72
CA ASP A 8 17.17 -1.46 -20.53
C ASP A 8 15.97 -0.69 -19.98
N VAL A 9 15.82 -0.68 -18.65
CA VAL A 9 14.68 -0.07 -17.94
C VAL A 9 15.14 0.82 -16.80
N ALA A 10 14.54 2.02 -16.71
CA ALA A 10 14.63 2.87 -15.52
C ALA A 10 13.39 2.70 -14.62
N VAL A 11 13.58 2.74 -13.30
CA VAL A 11 12.51 2.81 -12.30
C VAL A 11 12.67 4.10 -11.50
N ILE A 12 11.66 4.96 -11.49
CA ILE A 12 11.68 6.25 -10.78
C ILE A 12 10.77 6.20 -9.57
N GLY A 13 11.35 6.41 -8.38
CA GLY A 13 10.72 6.20 -7.08
C GLY A 13 10.92 4.76 -6.60
N LEU A 14 11.76 4.59 -5.56
CA LEU A 14 12.12 3.27 -5.01
C LEU A 14 11.42 2.99 -3.67
N GLY A 15 10.16 3.40 -3.55
CA GLY A 15 9.24 2.93 -2.52
C GLY A 15 8.85 1.47 -2.74
N GLY A 16 7.76 1.00 -2.11
CA GLY A 16 7.33 -0.40 -2.21
C GLY A 16 7.11 -0.88 -3.64
N LEU A 17 6.40 -0.09 -4.46
CA LEU A 17 6.07 -0.46 -5.84
C LEU A 17 7.32 -0.46 -6.74
N GLY A 18 8.14 0.58 -6.65
CA GLY A 18 9.33 0.68 -7.49
C GLY A 18 10.43 -0.31 -7.10
N SER A 19 10.61 -0.57 -5.81
CA SER A 19 11.54 -1.61 -5.34
C SER A 19 11.12 -3.00 -5.81
N ALA A 20 9.82 -3.29 -5.77
CA ALA A 20 9.27 -4.51 -6.34
C ALA A 20 9.48 -4.59 -7.86
N THR A 21 9.27 -3.48 -8.58
CA THR A 21 9.48 -3.42 -10.02
C THR A 21 10.94 -3.69 -10.39
N ALA A 22 11.88 -3.05 -9.69
CA ALA A 22 13.30 -3.28 -9.89
C ALA A 22 13.70 -4.75 -9.64
N TYR A 23 13.14 -5.35 -8.57
CA TYR A 23 13.34 -6.77 -8.27
C TYR A 23 12.82 -7.69 -9.38
N TRP A 24 11.57 -7.51 -9.82
CA TRP A 24 10.96 -8.38 -10.80
C TRP A 24 11.60 -8.23 -12.21
N LEU A 25 12.05 -7.03 -12.57
CA LEU A 25 12.85 -6.79 -13.80
C LEU A 25 14.20 -7.50 -13.70
N ALA A 26 14.96 -7.27 -12.63
CA ALA A 26 16.26 -7.90 -12.45
C ALA A 26 16.17 -9.44 -12.38
N ARG A 27 15.08 -9.97 -11.79
CA ARG A 27 14.78 -11.40 -11.77
C ARG A 27 14.56 -11.99 -13.17
N ARG A 28 14.09 -11.19 -14.14
CA ARG A 28 13.96 -11.55 -15.56
C ARG A 28 15.26 -11.40 -16.35
N GLY A 29 16.34 -10.94 -15.72
CA GLY A 29 17.62 -10.68 -16.38
C GLY A 29 17.68 -9.36 -17.16
N VAL A 30 16.71 -8.46 -16.92
CA VAL A 30 16.67 -7.12 -17.52
C VAL A 30 17.67 -6.23 -16.78
N SER A 31 18.43 -5.42 -17.53
CA SER A 31 19.31 -4.41 -16.95
C SER A 31 18.51 -3.24 -16.41
N VAL A 32 18.64 -2.94 -15.11
CA VAL A 32 17.80 -1.97 -14.38
C VAL A 32 18.64 -0.90 -13.73
N VAL A 33 18.23 0.36 -13.91
CA VAL A 33 18.67 1.50 -13.09
C VAL A 33 17.46 2.08 -12.34
N GLY A 34 17.56 2.22 -11.02
CA GLY A 34 16.51 2.82 -10.18
C GLY A 34 16.97 4.16 -9.62
N PHE A 35 16.07 5.12 -9.54
CA PHE A 35 16.31 6.46 -9.01
C PHE A 35 15.34 6.77 -7.86
N GLU A 36 15.89 7.23 -6.74
CA GLU A 36 15.13 7.72 -5.61
C GLU A 36 15.63 9.14 -5.26
N GLN A 37 14.69 10.08 -5.11
CA GLN A 37 15.05 11.47 -4.81
C GLN A 37 15.63 11.67 -3.41
N PHE A 38 15.31 10.77 -2.49
CA PHE A 38 15.83 10.75 -1.13
C PHE A 38 16.78 9.55 -0.94
N GLU A 39 17.29 9.36 0.27
CA GLU A 39 18.02 8.17 0.63
C GLU A 39 17.13 6.91 0.54
N LEU A 40 17.71 5.77 0.18
CA LEU A 40 16.95 4.51 0.18
C LEU A 40 16.49 4.18 1.60
N GLY A 41 15.22 3.83 1.76
CA GLY A 41 14.62 3.54 3.06
C GLY A 41 14.15 4.78 3.83
N HIS A 42 14.08 5.95 3.20
CA HIS A 42 13.57 7.19 3.81
C HIS A 42 12.13 7.05 4.35
N LEU A 43 11.75 7.98 5.24
CA LEU A 43 10.44 7.99 5.91
C LEU A 43 9.45 9.04 5.33
N ARG A 44 9.72 9.56 4.13
CA ARG A 44 8.96 10.69 3.57
C ARG A 44 7.71 10.29 2.79
N GLY A 45 7.66 9.06 2.28
CA GLY A 45 6.55 8.57 1.46
C GLY A 45 5.55 7.69 2.22
N ALA A 46 5.02 6.67 1.51
CA ALA A 46 3.98 5.76 2.00
C ALA A 46 4.49 4.36 2.37
N SER A 47 5.72 3.98 1.99
CA SER A 47 6.20 2.59 2.05
C SER A 47 7.08 2.26 3.26
N HIS A 48 7.26 3.22 4.15
CA HIS A 48 7.97 3.00 5.40
C HIS A 48 7.09 2.39 6.49
N ASP A 49 7.60 2.31 7.73
CA ASP A 49 6.97 1.71 8.89
C ASP A 49 7.07 0.18 8.90
N HIS A 50 6.49 -0.44 9.93
CA HIS A 50 6.77 -1.80 10.33
C HIS A 50 5.86 -2.83 9.64
N SER A 51 4.59 -2.50 9.42
CA SER A 51 3.58 -3.47 9.02
C SER A 51 2.49 -2.86 8.13
N ARG A 52 1.93 -3.71 7.23
CA ARG A 52 0.72 -3.42 6.46
C ARG A 52 -0.18 -4.64 6.47
N ILE A 53 -1.49 -4.42 6.44
CA ILE A 53 -2.47 -5.50 6.31
C ILE A 53 -2.33 -6.15 4.93
N ILE A 54 -2.34 -7.49 4.88
CA ILE A 54 -2.62 -8.25 3.67
C ILE A 54 -3.88 -9.07 3.90
N ARG A 55 -4.87 -8.95 3.01
CA ARG A 55 -6.18 -9.60 3.16
C ARG A 55 -6.76 -9.98 1.80
N ARG A 56 -7.73 -10.87 1.81
CA ARG A 56 -8.55 -11.23 0.63
C ARG A 56 -9.97 -10.67 0.71
N SER A 57 -10.35 -10.10 1.82
CA SER A 57 -11.65 -9.49 2.03
C SER A 57 -11.71 -8.13 1.34
N TYR A 58 -12.47 -8.04 0.24
CA TYR A 58 -12.66 -6.83 -0.57
C TYR A 58 -14.09 -6.74 -1.09
N HIS A 59 -14.54 -5.54 -1.39
CA HIS A 59 -15.89 -5.22 -1.87
C HIS A 59 -16.16 -5.59 -3.33
N THR A 60 -15.11 -5.94 -4.12
CA THR A 60 -15.25 -6.38 -5.51
C THR A 60 -14.50 -7.69 -5.78
N PRO A 61 -15.02 -8.58 -6.66
CA PRO A 61 -14.35 -9.82 -7.03
C PRO A 61 -12.98 -9.59 -7.66
N GLU A 62 -12.79 -8.50 -8.40
CA GLU A 62 -11.52 -8.11 -9.01
C GLU A 62 -10.43 -7.97 -7.95
N TYR A 63 -10.69 -7.22 -6.88
CA TYR A 63 -9.73 -7.06 -5.79
C TYR A 63 -9.48 -8.36 -5.01
N VAL A 64 -10.49 -9.23 -4.90
CA VAL A 64 -10.33 -10.57 -4.28
C VAL A 64 -9.35 -11.43 -5.09
N ARG A 65 -9.47 -11.42 -6.44
CA ARG A 65 -8.53 -12.11 -7.34
C ARG A 65 -7.13 -11.50 -7.27
N LEU A 66 -7.03 -10.18 -7.31
CA LEU A 66 -5.75 -9.46 -7.19
C LEU A 66 -5.05 -9.77 -5.87
N ALA A 67 -5.80 -9.84 -4.77
CA ALA A 67 -5.25 -10.19 -3.47
C ALA A 67 -4.63 -11.60 -3.50
N ALA A 68 -5.28 -12.59 -4.15
CA ALA A 68 -4.68 -13.91 -4.33
C ALA A 68 -3.33 -13.82 -5.07
N ALA A 69 -3.28 -13.09 -6.19
CA ALA A 69 -2.06 -12.88 -6.96
C ALA A 69 -0.98 -12.12 -6.16
N ALA A 70 -1.39 -11.21 -5.25
CA ALA A 70 -0.47 -10.51 -4.35
C ALA A 70 0.16 -11.46 -3.33
N TYR A 71 -0.63 -12.38 -2.73
CA TYR A 71 -0.08 -13.41 -1.85
C TYR A 71 0.98 -14.26 -2.57
N ASP A 72 0.72 -14.68 -3.80
CA ASP A 72 1.67 -15.48 -4.58
C ASP A 72 2.93 -14.69 -4.92
N ALA A 73 2.79 -13.42 -5.26
CA ALA A 73 3.92 -12.56 -5.55
C ALA A 73 4.79 -12.30 -4.30
N TRP A 74 4.20 -12.14 -3.11
CA TRP A 74 4.94 -12.03 -1.86
C TRP A 74 5.61 -13.35 -1.45
N ARG A 75 4.95 -14.50 -1.67
CA ARG A 75 5.57 -15.82 -1.45
C ARG A 75 6.79 -16.05 -2.33
N ALA A 76 6.79 -15.52 -3.56
CA ALA A 76 7.98 -15.58 -4.42
C ALA A 76 9.15 -14.79 -3.83
N VAL A 77 8.91 -13.60 -3.25
CA VAL A 77 9.93 -12.82 -2.52
C VAL A 77 10.40 -13.57 -1.28
N GLU A 78 9.47 -14.16 -0.51
CA GLU A 78 9.78 -14.95 0.68
C GLU A 78 10.67 -16.16 0.34
N ALA A 79 10.32 -16.90 -0.69
CA ALA A 79 11.08 -18.09 -1.13
C ALA A 79 12.50 -17.74 -1.56
N GLU A 80 12.70 -16.62 -2.24
CA GLU A 80 14.00 -16.20 -2.74
C GLU A 80 14.87 -15.56 -1.65
N SER A 81 14.28 -14.68 -0.83
CA SER A 81 15.00 -14.01 0.25
C SER A 81 15.26 -14.92 1.45
N ARG A 82 14.49 -15.98 1.62
CA ARG A 82 14.42 -16.83 2.82
C ARG A 82 14.02 -16.04 4.07
N GLN A 83 13.39 -14.88 3.90
CA GLN A 83 12.86 -14.06 4.97
C GLN A 83 11.32 -14.09 4.91
N ARG A 84 10.67 -14.19 6.07
CA ARG A 84 9.21 -14.22 6.12
C ARG A 84 8.62 -12.88 5.68
N MET A 85 7.82 -12.91 4.59
CA MET A 85 7.10 -11.75 4.08
C MET A 85 5.62 -11.74 4.49
N ILE A 86 5.03 -12.90 4.73
CA ILE A 86 3.64 -13.00 5.14
C ILE A 86 3.56 -13.66 6.51
N THR A 87 2.95 -12.96 7.47
CA THR A 87 2.58 -13.54 8.78
C THR A 87 1.07 -13.59 8.87
N ILE A 88 0.51 -14.80 8.87
CA ILE A 88 -0.93 -15.00 9.02
C ILE A 88 -1.32 -14.76 10.47
N THR A 89 -2.31 -13.91 10.68
CA THR A 89 -2.84 -13.53 12.00
C THR A 89 -4.33 -13.86 12.15
N GLY A 90 -5.00 -14.19 11.03
CA GLY A 90 -6.43 -14.02 10.90
C GLY A 90 -6.78 -12.53 10.86
N GLY A 91 -7.99 -12.22 10.38
CA GLY A 91 -8.49 -10.85 10.37
C GLY A 91 -10.00 -10.80 10.45
N VAL A 92 -10.53 -9.78 11.06
CA VAL A 92 -11.96 -9.56 11.18
C VAL A 92 -12.32 -8.14 10.74
N ASP A 93 -13.18 -8.05 9.73
CA ASP A 93 -13.81 -6.80 9.33
C ASP A 93 -15.10 -6.67 10.16
N LEU A 94 -15.18 -5.64 11.00
CA LEU A 94 -16.22 -5.42 12.01
C LEU A 94 -17.24 -4.41 11.48
N PHE A 95 -18.50 -4.83 11.38
CA PHE A 95 -19.61 -4.03 10.89
C PHE A 95 -20.57 -3.73 12.05
N PRO A 96 -20.59 -2.49 12.57
CA PRO A 96 -21.60 -2.08 13.54
C PRO A 96 -23.01 -2.05 12.92
N PRO A 97 -24.06 -1.99 13.72
CA PRO A 97 -25.41 -1.74 13.23
C PRO A 97 -25.45 -0.46 12.37
N ASN A 98 -26.02 -0.54 11.17
CA ASN A 98 -26.10 0.55 10.20
C ASN A 98 -24.74 1.09 9.76
N ALA A 99 -23.73 0.23 9.71
CA ALA A 99 -22.40 0.58 9.20
C ALA A 99 -22.46 1.33 7.86
N ALA A 100 -21.62 2.35 7.70
CA ALA A 100 -21.54 3.13 6.46
C ALA A 100 -21.07 2.26 5.28
N ILE A 101 -20.28 1.20 5.54
CA ILE A 101 -19.80 0.25 4.54
C ILE A 101 -20.69 -1.00 4.56
N ASP A 102 -21.26 -1.37 3.40
CA ASP A 102 -22.15 -2.52 3.30
C ASP A 102 -21.38 -3.85 3.27
N HIS A 103 -21.52 -4.67 4.31
CA HIS A 103 -20.90 -5.98 4.42
C HIS A 103 -21.27 -6.94 3.27
N ARG A 104 -22.46 -6.76 2.66
CA ARG A 104 -22.94 -7.64 1.58
C ARG A 104 -22.07 -7.56 0.34
N THR A 105 -21.44 -6.42 0.07
CA THR A 105 -20.52 -6.29 -1.05
C THR A 105 -19.27 -7.15 -0.84
N TYR A 106 -18.78 -7.23 0.41
CA TYR A 106 -17.63 -8.05 0.80
C TYR A 106 -17.96 -9.55 0.75
N THR A 107 -19.05 -9.98 1.37
CA THR A 107 -19.44 -11.39 1.37
C THR A 107 -19.77 -11.89 -0.03
N ALA A 108 -20.51 -11.11 -0.84
CA ALA A 108 -20.80 -11.46 -2.22
C ALA A 108 -19.54 -11.61 -3.09
N SER A 109 -18.55 -10.74 -2.88
CA SER A 109 -17.27 -10.81 -3.60
C SER A 109 -16.44 -12.03 -3.20
N LEU A 110 -16.43 -12.37 -1.91
CA LEU A 110 -15.75 -13.56 -1.39
C LEU A 110 -16.44 -14.85 -1.90
N ASP A 111 -17.78 -14.88 -1.91
CA ASP A 111 -18.57 -16.00 -2.43
C ASP A 111 -18.32 -16.20 -3.94
N ALA A 112 -18.31 -15.13 -4.71
CA ALA A 112 -18.05 -15.17 -6.17
C ALA A 112 -16.68 -15.76 -6.50
N GLU A 113 -15.67 -15.51 -5.64
CA GLU A 113 -14.30 -16.00 -5.82
C GLU A 113 -14.00 -17.25 -4.98
N HIS A 114 -15.02 -17.87 -4.40
CA HIS A 114 -14.91 -19.08 -3.57
C HIS A 114 -13.87 -18.97 -2.45
N VAL A 115 -13.76 -17.77 -1.83
CA VAL A 115 -12.84 -17.52 -0.72
C VAL A 115 -13.54 -17.81 0.59
N PRO A 116 -13.03 -18.74 1.42
CA PRO A 116 -13.67 -19.07 2.68
C PRO A 116 -13.57 -17.91 3.67
N TYR A 117 -14.68 -17.61 4.31
CA TYR A 117 -14.80 -16.69 5.44
C TYR A 117 -15.81 -17.22 6.45
N GLU A 118 -15.84 -16.66 7.63
CA GLU A 118 -16.87 -16.93 8.62
C GLU A 118 -17.65 -15.64 8.92
N TRP A 119 -18.98 -15.74 8.88
CA TRP A 119 -19.88 -14.67 9.32
C TRP A 119 -20.22 -14.92 10.79
N ILE A 120 -19.75 -14.07 11.68
CA ILE A 120 -19.83 -14.23 13.14
C ILE A 120 -20.40 -13.00 13.80
N ASP A 121 -21.14 -13.19 14.89
CA ASP A 121 -21.71 -12.12 15.70
C ASP A 121 -20.72 -11.59 16.76
N GLY A 122 -21.10 -10.50 17.42
CA GLY A 122 -20.26 -9.88 18.43
C GLY A 122 -20.00 -10.76 19.65
N ALA A 123 -20.93 -11.65 20.01
CA ALA A 123 -20.74 -12.60 21.11
C ALA A 123 -19.60 -13.60 20.77
N GLU A 124 -19.60 -14.13 19.55
CA GLU A 124 -18.55 -15.02 19.07
C GLU A 124 -17.21 -14.27 18.89
N ILE A 125 -17.23 -13.02 18.42
CA ILE A 125 -16.04 -12.16 18.32
C ILE A 125 -15.39 -12.00 19.69
N ARG A 126 -16.16 -11.62 20.72
CA ARG A 126 -15.65 -11.44 22.09
C ARG A 126 -15.18 -12.76 22.71
N ARG A 127 -15.82 -13.87 22.37
CA ARG A 127 -15.42 -15.22 22.83
C ARG A 127 -14.08 -15.65 22.23
N ARG A 128 -13.87 -15.42 20.94
CA ARG A 128 -12.61 -15.77 20.23
C ARG A 128 -11.46 -14.88 20.68
N TRP A 129 -11.73 -13.60 20.81
CA TRP A 129 -10.73 -12.58 21.13
C TRP A 129 -11.13 -11.75 22.34
N PRO A 130 -10.80 -12.22 23.55
CA PRO A 130 -11.21 -11.57 24.80
C PRO A 130 -10.75 -10.11 24.95
N ALA A 131 -9.81 -9.66 24.13
CA ALA A 131 -9.46 -8.24 24.10
C ALA A 131 -10.64 -7.36 23.72
N PHE A 132 -11.50 -7.79 22.78
CA PHE A 132 -12.73 -7.06 22.42
C PHE A 132 -13.80 -7.10 23.52
N ALA A 133 -13.81 -8.13 24.35
CA ALA A 133 -14.75 -8.23 25.49
C ALA A 133 -14.45 -7.22 26.60
N ALA A 134 -13.26 -6.63 26.63
CA ALA A 134 -12.92 -5.58 27.60
C ALA A 134 -13.37 -4.18 27.17
N GLY A 135 -13.79 -4.03 25.91
CA GLY A 135 -14.37 -2.82 25.35
C GLY A 135 -15.90 -2.79 25.46
N GLU A 136 -16.50 -1.78 24.89
CA GLU A 136 -17.95 -1.54 24.95
C GLU A 136 -18.66 -1.55 23.59
N ILE A 137 -17.91 -1.38 22.47
CA ILE A 137 -18.52 -1.18 21.15
C ILE A 137 -18.70 -2.46 20.34
N VAL A 138 -18.04 -3.56 20.69
CA VAL A 138 -18.30 -4.86 20.06
C VAL A 138 -19.47 -5.52 20.83
N THR A 139 -20.68 -5.04 20.56
CA THR A 139 -21.94 -5.54 21.13
C THR A 139 -22.45 -6.78 20.36
N ASP A 140 -23.52 -7.44 20.81
CA ASP A 140 -24.02 -8.68 20.18
C ASP A 140 -24.50 -8.47 18.74
N ASP A 141 -24.92 -7.26 18.41
CA ASP A 141 -25.42 -6.85 17.09
C ASP A 141 -24.31 -6.37 16.13
N VAL A 142 -23.06 -6.30 16.58
CA VAL A 142 -21.91 -6.14 15.68
C VAL A 142 -21.66 -7.45 14.94
N MET A 143 -21.54 -7.38 13.64
CA MET A 143 -21.23 -8.55 12.82
C MET A 143 -19.79 -8.49 12.30
N GLY A 144 -19.18 -9.64 12.12
CA GLY A 144 -17.81 -9.76 11.63
C GLY A 144 -17.68 -10.70 10.43
N VAL A 145 -16.95 -10.25 9.41
CA VAL A 145 -16.41 -11.14 8.37
C VAL A 145 -15.00 -11.55 8.81
N TYR A 146 -14.89 -12.77 9.32
CA TYR A 146 -13.59 -13.32 9.70
C TYR A 146 -12.94 -14.05 8.53
N SER A 147 -11.74 -13.62 8.17
CA SER A 147 -10.92 -14.20 7.11
C SER A 147 -9.66 -14.84 7.71
N PRO A 148 -9.56 -16.18 7.74
CA PRO A 148 -8.43 -16.88 8.37
C PRO A 148 -7.10 -16.64 7.64
N GLN A 149 -7.13 -16.24 6.38
CA GLN A 149 -5.95 -15.98 5.56
C GLN A 149 -5.39 -14.55 5.69
N THR A 150 -6.11 -13.65 6.38
CA THR A 150 -5.62 -12.28 6.62
C THR A 150 -4.35 -12.30 7.45
N GLY A 151 -3.46 -11.38 7.17
CA GLY A 151 -2.18 -11.30 7.84
C GLY A 151 -1.49 -9.95 7.71
N ILE A 152 -0.20 -9.98 7.92
CA ILE A 152 0.68 -8.82 7.91
C ILE A 152 1.81 -9.05 6.92
N VAL A 153 2.15 -8.00 6.15
CA VAL A 153 3.38 -7.90 5.37
C VAL A 153 4.26 -6.78 5.94
N PRO A 154 5.60 -6.98 6.04
CA PRO A 154 6.51 -5.96 6.54
C PRO A 154 6.67 -4.84 5.50
N ALA A 155 6.44 -3.58 5.88
CA ALA A 155 6.50 -2.48 4.93
C ALA A 155 7.94 -2.07 4.61
N GLY A 156 8.62 -1.38 5.51
CA GLY A 156 10.01 -0.97 5.33
C GLY A 156 10.95 -2.16 5.07
N PRO A 157 10.95 -3.20 5.95
CA PRO A 157 11.80 -4.37 5.74
C PRO A 157 11.52 -5.11 4.42
N GLY A 158 10.24 -5.25 4.02
CA GLY A 158 9.89 -5.88 2.74
C GLY A 158 10.38 -5.09 1.53
N THR A 159 10.30 -3.75 1.60
CA THR A 159 10.88 -2.87 0.57
C THR A 159 12.38 -3.06 0.46
N GLN A 160 13.10 -3.08 1.59
CA GLN A 160 14.55 -3.29 1.64
C GLN A 160 14.96 -4.67 1.08
N VAL A 161 14.21 -5.71 1.41
CA VAL A 161 14.46 -7.07 0.88
C VAL A 161 14.35 -7.07 -0.65
N MET A 162 13.33 -6.46 -1.23
CA MET A 162 13.18 -6.37 -2.68
C MET A 162 14.33 -5.56 -3.33
N GLN A 163 14.78 -4.47 -2.69
CA GLN A 163 15.97 -3.72 -3.13
C GLN A 163 17.23 -4.58 -3.11
N GLN A 164 17.46 -5.31 -2.02
CA GLN A 164 18.63 -6.19 -1.89
C GLN A 164 18.63 -7.30 -2.95
N LEU A 165 17.49 -7.93 -3.19
CA LEU A 165 17.33 -8.95 -4.23
C LEU A 165 17.56 -8.37 -5.64
N ALA A 166 17.08 -7.15 -5.91
CA ALA A 166 17.32 -6.47 -7.17
C ALA A 166 18.83 -6.20 -7.39
N VAL A 167 19.50 -5.64 -6.38
CA VAL A 167 20.95 -5.35 -6.42
C VAL A 167 21.77 -6.64 -6.55
N ALA A 168 21.41 -7.70 -5.83
CA ALA A 168 22.09 -8.99 -5.94
C ALA A 168 21.99 -9.61 -7.35
N ARG A 169 21.03 -9.14 -8.16
CA ARG A 169 20.83 -9.53 -9.56
C ARG A 169 21.35 -8.49 -10.56
N GLY A 170 22.10 -7.49 -10.11
CA GLY A 170 22.78 -6.51 -10.95
C GLY A 170 22.03 -5.20 -11.17
N ALA A 171 20.87 -4.97 -10.55
CA ALA A 171 20.21 -3.67 -10.61
C ALA A 171 21.06 -2.59 -9.92
N GLN A 172 21.11 -1.40 -10.51
CA GLN A 172 21.76 -0.23 -9.94
C GLN A 172 20.70 0.67 -9.29
N LEU A 173 20.64 0.74 -7.97
CA LEU A 173 19.71 1.60 -7.25
C LEU A 173 20.44 2.83 -6.71
N ARG A 174 20.01 4.02 -7.13
CA ARG A 174 20.60 5.31 -6.80
C ARG A 174 19.67 6.10 -5.89
N GLY A 175 20.01 6.16 -4.61
CA GLY A 175 19.36 7.07 -3.66
C GLY A 175 19.91 8.49 -3.79
N SER A 176 19.22 9.46 -3.24
CA SER A 176 19.55 10.90 -3.27
C SER A 176 19.83 11.41 -4.71
N THR A 177 19.12 10.83 -5.69
CA THR A 177 19.27 11.15 -7.11
C THR A 177 17.92 11.53 -7.70
N PRO A 178 17.46 12.78 -7.52
CA PRO A 178 16.18 13.23 -8.05
C PRO A 178 16.18 13.27 -9.57
N VAL A 179 15.14 12.66 -10.16
CA VAL A 179 14.88 12.80 -11.60
C VAL A 179 14.15 14.13 -11.82
N ARG A 180 14.69 14.94 -12.72
CA ARG A 180 14.19 16.28 -13.06
C ARG A 180 13.21 16.28 -14.22
N ALA A 181 13.43 15.38 -15.20
CA ALA A 181 12.57 15.24 -16.36
C ALA A 181 12.65 13.83 -16.95
N ILE A 182 11.56 13.43 -17.61
CA ILE A 182 11.45 12.24 -18.46
C ILE A 182 11.22 12.73 -19.89
N ARG A 183 12.10 12.38 -20.83
CA ARG A 183 12.01 12.86 -22.20
C ARG A 183 12.00 11.67 -23.17
N PRO A 184 10.82 11.22 -23.63
CA PRO A 184 10.73 10.21 -24.67
C PRO A 184 11.35 10.74 -25.98
N ILE A 185 12.18 9.93 -26.61
CA ILE A 185 12.87 10.27 -27.85
C ILE A 185 13.10 9.00 -28.69
N ASP A 186 12.61 8.97 -29.93
CA ASP A 186 12.88 7.91 -30.92
C ASP A 186 12.69 6.46 -30.39
N GLY A 187 11.66 6.25 -29.56
CA GLY A 187 11.35 4.94 -28.97
C GLY A 187 12.13 4.62 -27.67
N GLU A 188 13.05 5.47 -27.26
CA GLU A 188 13.78 5.41 -25.98
C GLU A 188 13.33 6.53 -25.04
N VAL A 189 13.92 6.61 -23.84
CA VAL A 189 13.65 7.65 -22.85
C VAL A 189 14.92 8.20 -22.25
N ASP A 190 15.10 9.52 -22.31
CA ASP A 190 16.13 10.23 -21.58
C ASP A 190 15.64 10.58 -20.16
N ILE A 191 16.31 10.04 -19.16
CA ILE A 191 16.12 10.35 -17.74
C ILE A 191 17.11 11.45 -17.35
N VAL A 192 16.59 12.62 -17.03
CA VAL A 192 17.41 13.79 -16.69
C VAL A 192 17.56 13.88 -15.18
N THR A 193 18.79 13.87 -14.70
CA THR A 193 19.14 14.07 -13.27
C THR A 193 20.14 15.23 -13.14
N ASP A 194 20.47 15.61 -11.92
CA ASP A 194 21.51 16.63 -11.68
C ASP A 194 22.91 16.13 -12.09
N ASP A 195 23.12 14.81 -12.12
CA ASP A 195 24.39 14.19 -12.52
C ASP A 195 24.53 14.00 -14.05
N GLY A 196 23.47 14.27 -14.81
CA GLY A 196 23.45 14.14 -16.27
C GLY A 196 22.24 13.40 -16.81
N VAL A 197 22.36 12.89 -18.03
CA VAL A 197 21.29 12.19 -18.74
C VAL A 197 21.61 10.71 -18.86
N VAL A 198 20.66 9.87 -18.50
CA VAL A 198 20.70 8.41 -18.64
C VAL A 198 19.67 8.00 -19.66
N ARG A 199 20.07 7.32 -20.74
CA ARG A 199 19.18 6.82 -21.77
C ARG A 199 18.80 5.37 -21.52
N VAL A 200 17.50 5.04 -21.64
CA VAL A 200 16.93 3.71 -21.41
C VAL A 200 15.88 3.37 -22.47
N GLY A 201 15.60 2.08 -22.68
CA GLY A 201 14.55 1.63 -23.59
C GLY A 201 13.14 1.92 -23.07
N SER A 202 12.92 1.80 -21.75
CA SER A 202 11.64 2.12 -21.12
C SER A 202 11.80 2.63 -19.68
N VAL A 203 10.76 3.28 -19.17
CA VAL A 203 10.73 3.81 -17.79
C VAL A 203 9.43 3.43 -17.07
N VAL A 204 9.57 3.14 -15.79
CA VAL A 204 8.45 2.93 -14.88
C VAL A 204 8.44 4.02 -13.81
N VAL A 205 7.35 4.78 -13.74
CA VAL A 205 7.14 5.86 -12.77
C VAL A 205 6.32 5.33 -11.60
N THR A 206 6.92 5.27 -10.43
CA THR A 206 6.32 4.85 -9.14
C THR A 206 6.60 5.88 -8.05
N ALA A 207 6.49 7.16 -8.43
CA ALA A 207 6.88 8.31 -7.62
C ALA A 207 5.79 8.79 -6.64
N ASP A 208 4.70 8.02 -6.48
CA ASP A 208 3.61 8.28 -5.52
C ASP A 208 3.14 9.76 -5.54
N ALA A 209 3.20 10.49 -4.44
CA ALA A 209 2.78 11.89 -4.33
C ALA A 209 3.50 12.86 -5.31
N TRP A 210 4.66 12.46 -5.82
CA TRP A 210 5.45 13.27 -6.76
C TRP A 210 5.22 12.90 -8.24
N THR A 211 4.33 11.97 -8.54
CA THR A 211 4.09 11.45 -9.91
C THR A 211 3.78 12.56 -10.90
N ASN A 212 2.88 13.48 -10.60
CA ASN A 212 2.49 14.57 -11.50
C ASN A 212 3.63 15.53 -11.88
N ARG A 213 4.70 15.61 -11.06
CA ARG A 213 5.88 16.42 -11.42
C ARG A 213 6.63 15.85 -12.60
N LEU A 214 6.67 14.51 -12.68
CA LEU A 214 7.33 13.79 -13.77
C LEU A 214 6.45 13.72 -15.01
N LEU A 215 5.12 13.67 -14.86
CA LEU A 215 4.17 13.59 -15.97
C LEU A 215 3.93 14.94 -16.65
N ARG A 216 4.21 16.05 -15.97
CA ARG A 216 3.98 17.42 -16.50
C ARG A 216 4.67 17.67 -17.83
N ASP A 217 5.91 17.19 -18.01
CA ASP A 217 6.68 17.38 -19.24
C ASP A 217 6.14 16.52 -20.40
N LEU A 218 5.17 15.62 -20.12
CA LEU A 218 4.45 14.80 -21.08
C LEU A 218 3.02 15.32 -21.34
N ASP A 219 2.67 16.50 -20.81
CA ASP A 219 1.32 17.09 -20.85
C ASP A 219 0.25 16.14 -20.26
N LEU A 220 0.63 15.33 -19.26
CA LEU A 220 -0.24 14.40 -18.57
C LEU A 220 -0.35 14.75 -17.10
N GLN A 221 -1.52 14.50 -16.53
CA GLN A 221 -1.80 14.70 -15.11
C GLN A 221 -2.84 13.70 -14.62
N ILE A 222 -2.71 13.29 -13.36
CA ILE A 222 -3.66 12.48 -12.62
C ILE A 222 -4.26 13.36 -11.52
N PRO A 223 -5.59 13.47 -11.36
CA PRO A 223 -6.19 14.09 -10.19
C PRO A 223 -5.77 13.33 -8.92
N LEU A 224 -5.05 13.99 -8.02
CA LEU A 224 -4.52 13.40 -6.79
C LEU A 224 -4.80 14.30 -5.60
N ALA A 225 -5.25 13.69 -4.48
CA ALA A 225 -5.20 14.30 -3.17
C ALA A 225 -4.09 13.62 -2.35
N VAL A 226 -3.21 14.42 -1.76
CA VAL A 226 -2.12 13.91 -0.91
C VAL A 226 -2.44 14.27 0.53
N LEU A 227 -2.73 13.25 1.36
CA LEU A 227 -3.03 13.41 2.77
C LEU A 227 -1.83 13.03 3.63
N GLN A 228 -1.60 13.77 4.71
CA GLN A 228 -0.74 13.30 5.78
C GLN A 228 -1.55 12.45 6.74
N GLU A 229 -1.32 11.16 6.68
CA GLU A 229 -1.90 10.17 7.56
C GLU A 229 -0.94 9.79 8.68
N GLN A 230 -1.46 9.06 9.67
CA GLN A 230 -0.63 8.61 10.78
C GLN A 230 -1.07 7.28 11.34
N VAL A 231 -0.11 6.57 11.91
CA VAL A 231 -0.33 5.35 12.68
C VAL A 231 0.22 5.53 14.08
N SER A 232 -0.47 5.00 15.08
CA SER A 232 -0.08 5.10 16.47
C SER A 232 0.17 3.73 17.08
N TYR A 233 1.21 3.64 17.89
CA TYR A 233 1.65 2.46 18.62
C TYR A 233 1.42 2.66 20.11
N PHE A 234 0.52 1.90 20.68
CA PHE A 234 0.10 2.00 22.07
C PHE A 234 0.75 0.91 22.91
N GLN A 235 1.43 1.30 23.96
CA GLN A 235 1.89 0.35 24.97
C GLN A 235 0.72 -0.04 25.89
N GLN A 236 0.61 -1.33 26.19
CA GLN A 236 -0.40 -1.88 27.07
C GLN A 236 0.24 -2.68 28.20
N PRO A 237 -0.31 -2.66 29.42
CA PRO A 237 0.23 -3.43 30.54
C PRO A 237 0.24 -4.95 30.28
N ASP A 238 -0.75 -5.47 29.56
CA ASP A 238 -0.87 -6.87 29.17
C ASP A 238 -0.81 -7.01 27.64
N LEU A 239 0.38 -6.90 27.08
CA LEU A 239 0.61 -7.09 25.63
C LEU A 239 0.32 -8.52 25.17
N ALA A 240 0.33 -9.51 26.06
CA ALA A 240 0.07 -10.90 25.69
C ALA A 240 -1.35 -11.11 25.16
N ARG A 241 -2.31 -10.28 25.56
CA ARG A 241 -3.68 -10.29 25.04
C ARG A 241 -3.74 -9.91 23.57
N PHE A 242 -2.79 -9.11 23.10
CA PHE A 242 -2.71 -8.56 21.76
C PHE A 242 -1.67 -9.26 20.89
N ALA A 243 -1.11 -10.39 21.34
CA ALA A 243 -0.16 -11.16 20.56
C ALA A 243 -0.81 -11.80 19.31
N VAL A 244 -0.01 -12.06 18.28
CA VAL A 244 -0.44 -12.87 17.12
C VAL A 244 -1.01 -14.19 17.60
N GLY A 245 -2.17 -14.59 17.07
CA GLY A 245 -2.94 -15.75 17.48
C GLY A 245 -3.88 -15.52 18.66
N ARG A 246 -3.77 -14.39 19.37
CA ARG A 246 -4.69 -13.98 20.44
C ARG A 246 -5.48 -12.71 20.13
N PHE A 247 -5.00 -11.94 19.18
CA PHE A 247 -5.67 -10.75 18.65
C PHE A 247 -5.46 -10.73 17.14
N PRO A 248 -6.50 -10.53 16.32
CA PRO A 248 -6.40 -10.55 14.88
C PRO A 248 -5.98 -9.17 14.35
N VAL A 249 -5.67 -9.08 13.08
CA VAL A 249 -5.86 -7.82 12.34
C VAL A 249 -7.36 -7.51 12.36
N TRP A 250 -7.73 -6.25 12.52
CA TRP A 250 -9.12 -5.84 12.53
C TRP A 250 -9.32 -4.54 11.75
N ILE A 251 -10.51 -4.37 11.18
CA ILE A 251 -10.96 -3.14 10.52
C ILE A 251 -12.38 -2.86 11.01
N TRP A 252 -12.63 -1.63 11.44
CA TRP A 252 -13.94 -1.12 11.77
C TRP A 252 -14.54 -0.47 10.53
N MET A 253 -15.57 -1.08 9.98
CA MET A 253 -16.14 -0.82 8.67
C MET A 253 -17.25 0.22 8.74
N ASP A 254 -16.90 1.43 9.21
CA ASP A 254 -17.83 2.54 9.39
C ASP A 254 -17.16 3.87 9.01
N ASP A 255 -17.84 4.98 9.18
CA ASP A 255 -17.31 6.33 9.04
C ASP A 255 -17.32 7.06 10.41
N PRO A 256 -16.15 7.41 10.97
CA PRO A 256 -14.81 7.11 10.48
C PRO A 256 -14.42 5.63 10.57
N SER A 257 -13.61 5.18 9.61
CA SER A 257 -13.04 3.83 9.62
C SER A 257 -11.74 3.79 10.43
N PHE A 258 -11.57 2.73 11.21
CA PHE A 258 -10.34 2.47 11.96
C PHE A 258 -9.83 1.06 11.68
N TYR A 259 -8.53 0.89 11.79
CA TYR A 259 -7.92 -0.43 11.64
C TYR A 259 -6.77 -0.64 12.62
N GLY A 260 -6.45 -1.89 12.88
CA GLY A 260 -5.32 -2.18 13.76
C GLY A 260 -4.77 -3.59 13.64
N PHE A 261 -3.70 -3.80 14.38
CA PHE A 261 -2.86 -4.97 14.30
C PHE A 261 -2.62 -5.57 15.67
N PRO A 262 -2.36 -6.88 15.76
CA PRO A 262 -1.73 -7.46 16.95
C PRO A 262 -0.32 -6.88 17.14
N VAL A 263 0.26 -7.13 18.30
CA VAL A 263 1.69 -6.93 18.53
C VAL A 263 2.47 -7.79 17.54
N PHE A 264 3.38 -7.16 16.78
CA PHE A 264 4.05 -7.80 15.67
C PHE A 264 5.54 -7.43 15.61
N GLY A 265 6.40 -8.45 15.33
CA GLY A 265 7.85 -8.28 15.22
C GLY A 265 8.47 -7.75 16.51
N ASP A 266 9.40 -6.82 16.39
CA ASP A 266 10.12 -6.23 17.54
C ASP A 266 9.35 -5.12 18.25
N MET A 267 8.15 -4.78 17.73
CA MET A 267 7.31 -3.72 18.29
C MET A 267 6.56 -4.23 19.52
N THR A 268 6.92 -3.75 20.69
CA THR A 268 6.23 -4.05 21.96
C THR A 268 5.04 -3.12 22.19
N ALA A 269 4.18 -2.98 21.17
CA ALA A 269 3.03 -2.09 21.18
C ALA A 269 1.94 -2.58 20.23
N VAL A 270 0.70 -2.19 20.49
CA VAL A 270 -0.44 -2.43 19.61
C VAL A 270 -0.56 -1.28 18.64
N LYS A 271 -0.65 -1.57 17.34
CA LYS A 271 -0.78 -0.56 16.31
C LYS A 271 -2.24 -0.33 15.94
N GLY A 272 -2.61 0.93 15.76
CA GLY A 272 -3.90 1.34 15.21
C GLY A 272 -3.78 2.59 14.35
N ALA A 273 -4.79 2.84 13.52
CA ALA A 273 -4.91 4.05 12.73
C ALA A 273 -6.37 4.33 12.35
N GLU A 274 -6.64 5.59 12.05
CA GLU A 274 -7.84 6.03 11.33
C GLU A 274 -7.55 5.97 9.84
N ASP A 275 -8.50 5.57 8.99
CA ASP A 275 -8.32 5.50 7.54
C ASP A 275 -8.85 6.79 6.90
N CYS A 276 -8.04 7.46 6.09
CA CYS A 276 -8.37 8.71 5.42
C CYS A 276 -8.78 9.87 6.35
N GLY A 277 -8.32 9.87 7.62
CA GLY A 277 -8.61 10.91 8.61
C GLY A 277 -7.71 12.14 8.53
N GLY A 278 -6.63 12.08 7.73
CA GLY A 278 -5.60 13.10 7.64
C GLY A 278 -5.98 14.34 6.85
N SER A 279 -5.16 15.36 6.97
CA SER A 279 -5.28 16.63 6.25
C SER A 279 -4.51 16.60 4.94
N GLU A 280 -5.00 17.34 3.94
CA GLU A 280 -4.30 17.50 2.67
C GLU A 280 -3.04 18.34 2.87
N VAL A 281 -1.94 17.89 2.27
CA VAL A 281 -0.61 18.48 2.41
C VAL A 281 0.16 18.55 1.09
N ASP A 282 1.10 19.45 1.01
CA ASP A 282 2.16 19.37 0.00
C ASP A 282 3.24 18.40 0.50
N PRO A 283 3.62 17.38 -0.28
CA PRO A 283 4.56 16.34 0.17
C PRO A 283 5.97 16.85 0.47
N ASP A 284 6.38 18.02 -0.05
CA ASP A 284 7.71 18.59 0.20
C ASP A 284 7.76 19.45 1.45
N THR A 285 6.65 20.08 1.81
CA THR A 285 6.62 21.10 2.88
C THR A 285 5.93 20.65 4.16
N ARG A 286 5.37 19.41 4.18
CA ARG A 286 4.73 18.87 5.39
C ARG A 286 5.69 18.81 6.57
N THR A 287 5.18 19.00 7.80
CA THR A 287 6.00 19.09 9.01
C THR A 287 6.40 17.74 9.60
N PHE A 288 5.73 16.64 9.22
CA PHE A 288 5.84 15.31 9.85
C PHE A 288 5.34 15.25 11.30
N ASP A 289 4.82 16.33 11.84
CA ASP A 289 4.26 16.35 13.19
C ASP A 289 2.95 15.57 13.22
N PRO A 290 2.70 14.73 14.23
CA PRO A 290 1.43 14.05 14.39
C PRO A 290 0.28 15.03 14.65
N ASP A 291 -0.89 14.73 14.10
CA ASP A 291 -2.14 15.40 14.45
C ASP A 291 -2.64 14.88 15.81
N VAL A 292 -2.60 15.73 16.81
CA VAL A 292 -3.02 15.41 18.18
C VAL A 292 -4.51 15.06 18.26
N ALA A 293 -5.35 15.67 17.42
CA ALA A 293 -6.78 15.36 17.42
C ALA A 293 -7.03 13.95 16.85
N MET A 294 -6.32 13.53 15.81
CA MET A 294 -6.36 12.14 15.32
C MET A 294 -5.87 11.15 16.39
N GLU A 295 -4.77 11.46 17.09
CA GLU A 295 -4.29 10.60 18.19
C GLU A 295 -5.36 10.42 19.27
N GLN A 296 -6.03 11.52 19.65
CA GLN A 296 -7.09 11.49 20.67
C GLN A 296 -8.30 10.70 20.20
N ARG A 297 -8.75 10.90 18.94
CA ARG A 297 -9.87 10.12 18.36
C ARG A 297 -9.55 8.63 18.34
N LEU A 298 -8.36 8.28 17.85
CA LEU A 298 -7.93 6.88 17.80
C LEU A 298 -7.80 6.29 19.22
N GLY A 299 -7.19 7.00 20.17
CA GLY A 299 -7.05 6.54 21.55
C GLY A 299 -8.41 6.30 22.21
N ALA A 300 -9.37 7.20 22.01
CA ALA A 300 -10.75 7.06 22.50
C ALA A 300 -11.45 5.86 21.83
N PHE A 301 -11.29 5.69 20.53
CA PHE A 301 -11.82 4.54 19.80
C PHE A 301 -11.24 3.22 20.34
N MET A 302 -9.91 3.13 20.48
CA MET A 302 -9.24 1.93 21.02
C MET A 302 -9.68 1.58 22.43
N GLN A 303 -9.93 2.58 23.28
CA GLN A 303 -10.48 2.37 24.62
C GLN A 303 -11.88 1.75 24.57
N ARG A 304 -12.72 2.23 23.67
CA ARG A 304 -14.07 1.69 23.47
C ARG A 304 -14.05 0.30 22.84
N LEU A 305 -13.08 0.03 21.94
CA LEU A 305 -12.94 -1.24 21.24
C LEU A 305 -12.42 -2.37 22.14
N ALA A 306 -11.38 -2.10 22.94
CA ALA A 306 -10.64 -3.14 23.66
C ALA A 306 -10.42 -2.84 25.16
N GLY A 307 -11.08 -1.82 25.69
CA GLY A 307 -10.99 -1.40 27.10
C GLY A 307 -9.60 -0.88 27.47
N GLY A 308 -9.42 -0.53 28.74
CA GLY A 308 -8.14 -0.07 29.26
C GLY A 308 -7.82 1.38 28.90
N ARG A 309 -6.54 1.75 28.97
CA ARG A 309 -6.06 3.10 28.69
C ARG A 309 -5.17 3.09 27.44
N TRP A 310 -5.52 3.88 26.45
CA TRP A 310 -4.82 4.02 25.16
C TRP A 310 -4.34 5.46 25.00
N ALA A 311 -3.38 5.85 25.80
CA ALA A 311 -2.84 7.21 25.80
C ALA A 311 -1.33 7.20 25.54
N THR A 312 -0.79 8.34 25.11
CA THR A 312 0.63 8.56 24.92
C THR A 312 1.24 7.57 23.91
N PRO A 313 0.72 7.51 22.68
CA PRO A 313 1.26 6.62 21.66
C PRO A 313 2.62 7.15 21.14
N ARG A 314 3.39 6.24 20.55
CA ARG A 314 4.39 6.63 19.56
C ARG A 314 3.69 6.71 18.21
N THR A 315 3.67 7.89 17.60
CA THR A 315 3.00 8.12 16.31
C THR A 315 4.02 8.33 15.19
N THR A 316 3.71 7.81 14.02
CA THR A 316 4.49 7.99 12.80
C THR A 316 3.56 8.45 11.70
N THR A 317 3.92 9.53 10.99
CA THR A 317 3.14 10.04 9.87
C THR A 317 3.58 9.41 8.54
N CYS A 318 2.66 9.26 7.61
CA CYS A 318 2.93 8.80 6.25
C CYS A 318 2.10 9.61 5.24
N LEU A 319 2.25 9.33 3.96
CA LEU A 319 1.41 9.92 2.92
C LEU A 319 0.39 8.90 2.41
N TYR A 320 -0.84 9.37 2.20
CA TYR A 320 -1.81 8.75 1.33
C TYR A 320 -1.93 9.58 0.08
N THR A 321 -1.63 8.97 -1.07
CA THR A 321 -1.83 9.59 -2.38
C THR A 321 -3.06 8.95 -2.99
N LEU A 322 -4.16 9.68 -2.95
CA LEU A 322 -5.49 9.21 -3.32
C LEU A 322 -5.83 9.65 -4.74
N THR A 323 -6.34 8.71 -5.52
CA THR A 323 -7.00 8.95 -6.80
C THR A 323 -8.46 9.32 -6.58
N SER A 324 -9.14 9.84 -7.60
CA SER A 324 -10.54 10.24 -7.52
C SER A 324 -11.48 9.12 -7.14
N ASP A 325 -11.18 7.89 -7.57
CA ASP A 325 -11.99 6.69 -7.34
C ASP A 325 -11.39 5.73 -6.31
N ARG A 326 -10.25 6.10 -5.70
CA ARG A 326 -9.46 5.26 -4.80
C ARG A 326 -8.95 3.95 -5.41
N ASP A 327 -9.13 3.75 -6.71
CA ASP A 327 -8.55 2.63 -7.44
C ASP A 327 -7.10 2.91 -7.83
N PHE A 328 -6.34 1.86 -8.01
CA PHE A 328 -4.96 1.92 -8.46
C PHE A 328 -4.83 2.58 -9.83
N VAL A 329 -3.65 3.08 -10.15
CA VAL A 329 -3.24 3.33 -11.54
C VAL A 329 -2.12 2.35 -11.85
N LEU A 330 -2.25 1.60 -12.94
CA LEU A 330 -1.23 0.68 -13.42
C LEU A 330 -1.38 0.51 -14.93
N ASP A 331 -0.65 1.32 -15.71
CA ASP A 331 -0.79 1.34 -17.16
C ASP A 331 0.45 1.92 -17.85
N ARG A 332 0.51 1.77 -19.18
CA ARG A 332 1.35 2.59 -20.05
C ARG A 332 0.68 3.93 -20.31
N LEU A 333 1.47 4.98 -20.41
CA LEU A 333 0.92 6.30 -20.66
C LEU A 333 0.42 6.45 -22.11
N PRO A 334 -0.73 7.09 -22.32
CA PRO A 334 -1.25 7.38 -23.65
C PRO A 334 -0.23 8.20 -24.47
N GLY A 335 0.06 7.74 -25.69
CA GLY A 335 1.06 8.39 -26.56
C GLY A 335 2.52 8.07 -26.24
N TYR A 336 2.80 7.41 -25.11
CA TYR A 336 4.16 7.09 -24.65
C TYR A 336 4.26 5.62 -24.22
N PRO A 337 4.25 4.65 -25.17
CA PRO A 337 4.21 3.22 -24.85
C PRO A 337 5.45 2.72 -24.09
N GLN A 338 6.56 3.47 -24.12
CA GLN A 338 7.80 3.20 -23.37
C GLN A 338 7.75 3.75 -21.93
N VAL A 339 6.68 4.44 -21.51
CA VAL A 339 6.51 4.98 -20.17
C VAL A 339 5.34 4.30 -19.49
N SER A 340 5.58 3.63 -18.37
CA SER A 340 4.55 3.06 -17.52
C SER A 340 4.44 3.85 -16.21
N VAL A 341 3.26 3.91 -15.64
CA VAL A 341 2.99 4.57 -14.36
C VAL A 341 2.24 3.66 -13.42
N ALA A 342 2.53 3.74 -12.12
CA ALA A 342 1.70 3.11 -11.11
C ALA A 342 1.54 3.96 -9.85
N LEU A 343 0.31 3.93 -9.31
CA LEU A 343 -0.08 4.51 -8.02
C LEU A 343 -0.87 3.49 -7.22
N GLY A 344 -0.58 3.40 -5.94
CA GLY A 344 -1.21 2.46 -5.01
C GLY A 344 -2.45 2.99 -4.30
N ALA A 345 -2.91 4.21 -4.61
CA ALA A 345 -4.14 4.85 -4.11
C ALA A 345 -4.33 4.66 -2.58
N ALA A 346 -3.27 4.91 -1.80
CA ALA A 346 -3.19 4.77 -0.35
C ALA A 346 -3.21 3.32 0.21
N HIS A 347 -3.71 2.33 -0.52
CA HIS A 347 -3.82 0.95 -0.03
C HIS A 347 -3.01 -0.09 -0.83
N GLY A 348 -2.13 0.35 -1.74
CA GLY A 348 -1.42 -0.51 -2.69
C GLY A 348 -0.28 -1.35 -2.10
N PHE A 349 0.27 -1.05 -0.90
CA PHE A 349 1.47 -1.74 -0.42
C PHE A 349 1.33 -3.27 -0.33
N LYS A 350 0.18 -3.77 0.11
CA LYS A 350 -0.09 -5.22 0.17
C LYS A 350 -0.01 -5.91 -1.19
N PHE A 351 -0.17 -5.15 -2.26
CA PHE A 351 -0.03 -5.59 -3.65
C PHE A 351 1.34 -5.27 -4.26
N ALA A 352 2.27 -4.67 -3.52
CA ALA A 352 3.53 -4.13 -4.08
C ALA A 352 4.30 -5.15 -4.93
N SER A 353 4.45 -6.39 -4.46
CA SER A 353 5.14 -7.42 -5.23
C SER A 353 4.38 -7.82 -6.52
N TRP A 354 3.04 -7.83 -6.50
CA TRP A 354 2.22 -8.03 -7.70
C TRP A 354 2.34 -6.85 -8.67
N PHE A 355 2.28 -5.60 -8.17
CA PHE A 355 2.56 -4.40 -8.98
C PHE A 355 3.90 -4.53 -9.69
N GLY A 356 4.95 -4.88 -8.95
CA GLY A 356 6.28 -5.02 -9.52
C GLY A 356 6.34 -6.05 -10.64
N ARG A 357 5.67 -7.21 -10.47
CA ARG A 357 5.59 -8.25 -11.50
C ARG A 357 4.86 -7.76 -12.76
N SER A 358 3.73 -7.07 -12.59
CA SER A 358 2.93 -6.54 -13.69
C SER A 358 3.65 -5.41 -14.43
N LEU A 359 4.26 -4.48 -13.69
CA LEU A 359 5.06 -3.39 -14.27
C LEU A 359 6.29 -3.90 -15.01
N ALA A 360 6.94 -4.94 -14.50
CA ALA A 360 8.05 -5.58 -15.21
C ALA A 360 7.59 -6.16 -16.55
N GLY A 361 6.39 -6.76 -16.62
CA GLY A 361 5.81 -7.20 -17.90
C GLY A 361 5.54 -6.04 -18.85
N LEU A 362 4.88 -4.97 -18.35
CA LEU A 362 4.61 -3.79 -19.17
C LEU A 362 5.89 -3.14 -19.67
N ALA A 363 6.91 -2.96 -18.84
CA ALA A 363 8.19 -2.36 -19.23
C ALA A 363 8.96 -3.20 -20.28
N CYS A 364 8.77 -4.52 -20.26
CA CYS A 364 9.32 -5.45 -21.27
C CYS A 364 8.46 -5.57 -22.55
N GLY A 365 7.42 -4.76 -22.72
CA GLY A 365 6.58 -4.76 -23.91
C GLY A 365 5.47 -5.82 -23.92
N GLU A 366 5.26 -6.57 -22.83
CA GLU A 366 4.15 -7.53 -22.72
C GLU A 366 2.80 -6.81 -22.80
N PRO A 367 1.78 -7.38 -23.43
CA PRO A 367 0.45 -6.79 -23.43
C PRO A 367 -0.12 -6.69 -21.99
N ALA A 368 -0.89 -5.64 -21.72
CA ALA A 368 -1.62 -5.55 -20.46
C ALA A 368 -2.64 -6.69 -20.37
N GLY A 369 -2.59 -7.45 -19.30
CA GLY A 369 -3.59 -8.48 -19.02
C GLY A 369 -4.96 -7.87 -18.67
N PRO A 370 -6.05 -8.63 -18.79
CA PRO A 370 -7.41 -8.15 -18.49
C PRO A 370 -7.57 -7.70 -17.03
N GLU A 371 -6.74 -8.22 -16.12
CA GLU A 371 -6.74 -7.83 -14.70
C GLU A 371 -6.24 -6.40 -14.47
N LEU A 372 -5.57 -5.78 -15.46
CA LEU A 372 -5.10 -4.40 -15.39
C LEU A 372 -6.13 -3.40 -15.92
N ALA A 373 -7.14 -3.86 -16.68
CA ALA A 373 -8.12 -2.98 -17.32
C ALA A 373 -8.84 -2.03 -16.33
N PRO A 374 -9.20 -2.43 -15.10
CA PRO A 374 -9.80 -1.51 -14.13
C PRO A 374 -8.86 -0.37 -13.69
N PHE A 375 -7.55 -0.54 -13.87
CA PHE A 375 -6.50 0.39 -13.42
C PHE A 375 -5.90 1.22 -14.55
N ALA A 376 -6.54 1.20 -15.73
CA ALA A 376 -6.08 1.95 -16.88
C ALA A 376 -6.01 3.46 -16.60
N PHE A 377 -4.97 4.10 -17.11
CA PHE A 377 -4.79 5.56 -17.02
C PHE A 377 -5.96 6.33 -17.65
N THR A 378 -6.57 5.76 -18.68
CA THR A 378 -7.65 6.41 -19.45
C THR A 378 -9.06 6.16 -18.92
N ARG A 379 -9.23 5.43 -17.80
CA ARG A 379 -10.54 5.18 -17.23
C ARG A 379 -11.22 6.49 -16.79
N GLU A 380 -12.49 6.63 -17.07
CA GLU A 380 -13.26 7.86 -16.81
C GLU A 380 -13.28 8.24 -15.32
N SER A 381 -13.41 7.24 -14.42
CA SER A 381 -13.48 7.44 -12.96
C SER A 381 -12.22 8.11 -12.39
N LEU A 382 -11.05 7.84 -12.96
CA LEU A 382 -9.78 8.44 -12.55
C LEU A 382 -9.76 9.97 -12.77
N HIS A 383 -10.41 10.45 -13.82
CA HIS A 383 -10.36 11.86 -14.23
C HIS A 383 -11.55 12.69 -13.73
N ARG A 384 -12.40 12.12 -12.85
CA ARG A 384 -13.44 12.86 -12.15
C ARG A 384 -12.85 13.78 -11.09
N PRO A 385 -13.58 14.83 -10.68
CA PRO A 385 -13.19 15.59 -9.50
C PRO A 385 -13.04 14.69 -8.27
N ILE A 386 -12.11 15.02 -7.39
CA ILE A 386 -11.91 14.30 -6.15
C ILE A 386 -13.12 14.53 -5.24
N ASP A 387 -13.71 13.42 -4.78
CA ASP A 387 -14.78 13.39 -3.80
C ASP A 387 -14.38 12.45 -2.65
N ARG A 388 -14.26 13.00 -1.44
CA ARG A 388 -13.89 12.22 -0.25
C ARG A 388 -14.91 11.12 0.07
N ALA A 389 -16.17 11.28 -0.29
CA ALA A 389 -17.19 10.25 -0.09
C ALA A 389 -16.91 8.96 -0.90
N ALA A 390 -16.18 9.06 -2.02
CA ALA A 390 -15.76 7.91 -2.81
C ALA A 390 -14.62 7.09 -2.17
N TRP A 391 -14.04 7.55 -1.06
CA TRP A 391 -12.90 6.90 -0.45
C TRP A 391 -13.25 5.84 0.62
N MET A 392 -14.52 5.68 0.95
CA MET A 392 -14.98 4.62 1.83
C MET A 392 -15.10 3.29 1.06
N VAL A 393 -14.11 2.42 1.21
CA VAL A 393 -14.02 1.10 0.57
C VAL A 393 -13.46 0.05 1.51
#